data_9e506e4c230852338394a816c7657a18
#
_entry.id   9e506e4c230852338394a816c7657a18
#
_cell.length_a   1.000
_cell.length_b   1.000
_cell.length_c   1.000
_cell.angle_alpha   90.00
_cell.angle_beta   90.00
_cell.angle_gamma   90.00
#
_symmetry.space_group_name_H-M   'P 1'
#
loop_
_entity.id
_entity.type
_entity.pdbx_description
1 polymer ?
#
loop_
_entity_poly.entity_id
_entity_poly.type
_entity_poly.pdbx_seq_one_letter_code
_entity_poly.pdbx_strand_id
1 'polypeptide(L)'
;MKKFLTLYSIFLSVLLFSSENESTSHIEKIVLGSGCFWGAEKGYEALDGVIDAVSGYADGEGVRPTYRDITKFSNKFNPNNHAEVVEVTYNKNLITLEELIIHYLESHDPTQLNRQGNDIGTQYRSIVLYSDQAQQSKILELIEEYQILLKDGGYGDIQTIVKPLSHFFVAENYHQDYIKKNPNGYCPDHSTGIKFVRNDYEPKKDNNLLKIGKSIVVIEPEGFCPYCQKFREDVSDEYAGSIPLVYRDASNLEGLVIKTPTWATPTILFLERGSEVFGHQGYLSPKEFYQALGLFKLGNTEAYRVAFNDGTDARYCKEYEIFKNTPDGVFVDKLSGAPLFDTKYRFNSRTGWLSFTRPVEGSVYRLADNSYGMRRIEIRSVTSDIHLGHVFPDGPNGLPRYCINATVLEFLTRDEYNKIKIKEKV
;
A
#
# COMPACT_ATOMS: atom_id res chain seq x y z
N MET A 1 -66.20 -40.53 34.69
CA MET A 1 -65.95 -39.09 34.46
C MET A 1 -64.48 -38.94 34.13
N LYS A 2 -64.15 -38.84 32.85
CA LYS A 2 -62.80 -38.75 32.32
C LYS A 2 -62.44 -37.28 32.19
N LYS A 3 -61.36 -36.83 32.89
CA LYS A 3 -60.76 -35.47 32.72
C LYS A 3 -59.80 -35.51 31.54
N PHE A 4 -60.09 -34.68 30.52
CA PHE A 4 -59.19 -34.38 29.44
C PHE A 4 -58.15 -33.33 29.91
N LEU A 5 -56.87 -33.68 29.83
CA LEU A 5 -55.76 -32.74 30.00
C LEU A 5 -55.36 -32.28 28.59
N THR A 6 -55.54 -31.01 28.30
CA THR A 6 -55.11 -30.37 27.06
C THR A 6 -53.66 -29.88 27.24
N LEU A 7 -52.74 -30.48 26.52
CA LEU A 7 -51.35 -30.02 26.45
C LEU A 7 -51.28 -28.83 25.47
N TYR A 8 -50.92 -27.63 25.97
CA TYR A 8 -50.58 -26.49 25.14
C TYR A 8 -49.10 -26.61 24.78
N SER A 9 -48.80 -26.89 23.52
CA SER A 9 -47.45 -26.87 22.97
C SER A 9 -47.13 -25.44 22.53
N ILE A 10 -46.24 -24.77 23.26
CA ILE A 10 -45.73 -23.46 22.90
C ILE A 10 -44.60 -23.69 21.91
N PHE A 11 -44.84 -23.40 20.64
CA PHE A 11 -43.82 -23.29 19.61
C PHE A 11 -43.07 -21.98 19.80
N LEU A 12 -41.87 -22.06 20.39
CA LEU A 12 -40.92 -20.95 20.46
C LEU A 12 -40.15 -20.89 19.13
N SER A 13 -40.63 -20.09 18.20
CA SER A 13 -39.90 -19.78 16.96
C SER A 13 -38.67 -18.91 17.31
N VAL A 14 -37.50 -19.55 17.36
CA VAL A 14 -36.22 -18.86 17.41
C VAL A 14 -35.99 -18.28 16.01
N LEU A 15 -36.21 -16.96 15.88
CA LEU A 15 -35.73 -16.18 14.75
C LEU A 15 -34.21 -16.09 14.91
N LEU A 16 -33.48 -16.94 14.18
CA LEU A 16 -32.07 -16.77 13.90
C LEU A 16 -31.94 -15.55 12.98
N PHE A 17 -31.66 -14.39 13.56
CA PHE A 17 -31.06 -13.31 12.80
C PHE A 17 -29.65 -13.77 12.43
N SER A 18 -29.49 -14.27 11.21
CA SER A 18 -28.19 -14.29 10.57
C SER A 18 -27.79 -12.83 10.34
N SER A 19 -26.93 -12.31 11.18
CA SER A 19 -26.15 -11.12 10.84
C SER A 19 -25.21 -11.55 9.72
N GLU A 20 -25.60 -11.32 8.48
CA GLU A 20 -24.66 -11.23 7.38
C GLU A 20 -23.73 -10.07 7.72
N ASN A 21 -22.53 -10.40 8.19
CA ASN A 21 -21.42 -9.50 8.16
C ASN A 21 -21.12 -9.24 6.66
N GLU A 22 -21.74 -8.21 6.09
CA GLU A 22 -21.16 -7.53 4.94
C GLU A 22 -19.82 -6.94 5.40
N SER A 23 -18.77 -7.72 5.24
CA SER A 23 -17.43 -7.18 5.13
C SER A 23 -17.43 -6.36 3.82
N THR A 24 -17.77 -5.08 3.91
CA THR A 24 -17.63 -4.15 2.81
C THR A 24 -16.15 -4.10 2.46
N SER A 25 -15.77 -4.87 1.45
CA SER A 25 -14.41 -4.83 0.93
C SER A 25 -14.16 -3.40 0.45
N HIS A 26 -13.22 -2.70 1.11
CA HIS A 26 -12.79 -1.37 0.68
C HIS A 26 -11.87 -1.43 -0.55
N ILE A 27 -11.65 -2.62 -1.09
CA ILE A 27 -10.80 -2.86 -2.25
C ILE A 27 -11.71 -3.10 -3.45
N GLU A 28 -11.52 -2.31 -4.49
CA GLU A 28 -12.22 -2.41 -5.76
C GLU A 28 -11.23 -2.56 -6.91
N LYS A 29 -11.75 -2.94 -8.08
CA LYS A 29 -10.97 -3.10 -9.30
C LYS A 29 -11.64 -2.40 -10.47
N ILE A 30 -10.81 -1.92 -11.41
CA ILE A 30 -11.22 -1.42 -12.71
C ILE A 30 -10.17 -1.77 -13.74
N VAL A 31 -10.55 -1.94 -15.01
CA VAL A 31 -9.61 -2.25 -16.09
C VAL A 31 -9.62 -1.12 -17.11
N LEU A 32 -8.44 -0.57 -17.39
CA LEU A 32 -8.26 0.68 -18.15
C LEU A 32 -7.26 0.48 -19.29
N GLY A 33 -7.61 0.85 -20.51
CA GLY A 33 -6.72 0.83 -21.66
C GLY A 33 -6.58 2.25 -22.24
N SER A 34 -5.35 2.76 -22.32
CA SER A 34 -5.01 4.12 -22.75
C SER A 34 -3.81 4.15 -23.71
N GLY A 35 -3.69 3.12 -24.57
CA GLY A 35 -2.54 2.91 -25.44
C GLY A 35 -1.57 1.87 -24.90
N CYS A 36 -0.27 2.15 -24.96
CA CYS A 36 0.76 1.24 -24.43
C CYS A 36 0.63 1.09 -22.90
N PHE A 37 0.44 -0.15 -22.44
CA PHE A 37 0.18 -0.43 -21.02
C PHE A 37 1.40 -0.20 -20.10
N TRP A 38 2.64 -0.11 -20.62
CA TRP A 38 3.83 0.12 -19.78
C TRP A 38 3.81 1.48 -19.07
N GLY A 39 3.41 2.53 -19.82
CA GLY A 39 3.26 3.88 -19.25
C GLY A 39 2.06 3.99 -18.34
N ALA A 40 0.94 3.35 -18.72
CA ALA A 40 -0.28 3.32 -17.96
C ALA A 40 -0.09 2.61 -16.60
N GLU A 41 0.51 1.42 -16.56
CA GLU A 41 0.86 0.69 -15.34
C GLU A 41 1.65 1.57 -14.37
N LYS A 42 2.76 2.14 -14.83
CA LYS A 42 3.58 3.07 -14.03
C LYS A 42 2.77 4.26 -13.51
N GLY A 43 1.90 4.83 -14.34
CA GLY A 43 1.07 5.98 -13.96
C GLY A 43 0.11 5.65 -12.83
N TYR A 44 -0.59 4.50 -12.90
CA TYR A 44 -1.51 4.07 -11.85
C TYR A 44 -0.79 3.66 -10.56
N GLU A 45 0.33 2.97 -10.65
CA GLU A 45 1.14 2.60 -9.48
C GLU A 45 1.64 3.81 -8.68
N ALA A 46 1.82 4.96 -9.34
CA ALA A 46 2.24 6.19 -8.69
C ALA A 46 1.12 6.89 -7.90
N LEU A 47 -0.13 6.43 -8.01
CA LEU A 47 -1.27 7.04 -7.33
C LEU A 47 -1.41 6.48 -5.92
N ASP A 48 -1.42 7.37 -4.94
CA ASP A 48 -1.72 7.00 -3.54
C ASP A 48 -3.10 6.34 -3.45
N GLY A 49 -3.17 5.15 -2.85
CA GLY A 49 -4.41 4.39 -2.73
C GLY A 49 -4.58 3.30 -3.80
N VAL A 50 -3.80 3.30 -4.87
CA VAL A 50 -3.64 2.14 -5.74
C VAL A 50 -2.82 1.09 -5.01
N ILE A 51 -3.35 -0.13 -4.97
CA ILE A 51 -2.73 -1.26 -4.28
C ILE A 51 -1.87 -2.05 -5.25
N ASP A 52 -2.34 -2.16 -6.51
CA ASP A 52 -1.72 -2.96 -7.54
C ASP A 52 -2.19 -2.50 -8.92
N ALA A 53 -1.32 -2.52 -9.90
CA ALA A 53 -1.62 -2.26 -11.30
C ALA A 53 -0.96 -3.33 -12.16
N VAL A 54 -1.74 -4.12 -12.87
CA VAL A 54 -1.28 -5.30 -13.61
C VAL A 54 -1.52 -5.11 -15.09
N SER A 55 -0.47 -5.12 -15.89
CA SER A 55 -0.56 -5.10 -17.36
C SER A 55 -1.20 -6.37 -17.89
N GLY A 56 -2.13 -6.25 -18.85
CA GLY A 56 -2.87 -7.38 -19.38
C GLY A 56 -3.58 -7.12 -20.68
N TYR A 57 -4.44 -8.07 -21.06
CA TYR A 57 -5.22 -8.08 -22.28
C TYR A 57 -6.69 -8.29 -21.98
N ALA A 58 -7.57 -7.51 -22.61
CA ALA A 58 -9.02 -7.64 -22.43
C ALA A 58 -9.80 -7.24 -23.70
N ASP A 59 -11.14 -7.43 -23.66
CA ASP A 59 -12.11 -7.02 -24.70
C ASP A 59 -11.79 -7.54 -26.11
N GLY A 60 -11.25 -8.75 -26.22
CA GLY A 60 -11.01 -9.41 -27.50
C GLY A 60 -11.60 -10.81 -27.56
N GLU A 61 -11.58 -11.44 -28.74
CA GLU A 61 -11.97 -12.83 -28.94
C GLU A 61 -10.80 -13.80 -28.68
N GLY A 62 -11.14 -14.97 -28.17
CA GLY A 62 -10.18 -16.03 -27.86
C GLY A 62 -9.75 -16.05 -26.40
N VAL A 63 -9.02 -17.10 -26.05
CA VAL A 63 -8.54 -17.34 -24.69
C VAL A 63 -7.01 -17.35 -24.67
N ARG A 64 -6.42 -16.82 -23.61
CA ARG A 64 -4.96 -16.76 -23.40
C ARG A 64 -4.21 -16.06 -24.55
N PRO A 65 -4.56 -14.80 -24.87
CA PRO A 65 -3.81 -14.03 -25.86
C PRO A 65 -2.37 -13.84 -25.40
N THR A 66 -1.46 -13.73 -26.36
CA THR A 66 -0.07 -13.34 -26.13
C THR A 66 0.20 -12.01 -26.81
N TYR A 67 1.25 -11.29 -26.38
CA TYR A 67 1.69 -10.06 -27.05
C TYR A 67 1.88 -10.25 -28.56
N ARG A 68 2.50 -11.38 -28.94
CA ARG A 68 2.68 -11.73 -30.35
C ARG A 68 1.36 -11.89 -31.11
N ASP A 69 0.31 -12.37 -30.45
CA ASP A 69 -1.00 -12.54 -31.09
C ASP A 69 -1.68 -11.21 -31.34
N ILE A 70 -1.74 -10.35 -30.33
CA ILE A 70 -2.42 -9.05 -30.43
C ILE A 70 -1.70 -8.06 -31.35
N THR A 71 -0.38 -8.20 -31.52
CA THR A 71 0.45 -7.33 -32.38
C THR A 71 0.63 -7.84 -33.81
N LYS A 72 0.02 -8.99 -34.19
CA LYS A 72 0.03 -9.46 -35.58
C LYS A 72 -0.54 -8.40 -36.51
N PHE A 73 0.08 -8.23 -37.68
CA PHE A 73 -0.37 -7.28 -38.69
C PHE A 73 -1.85 -7.49 -39.08
N SER A 74 -2.30 -8.75 -39.15
CA SER A 74 -3.70 -9.11 -39.39
C SER A 74 -4.68 -8.58 -38.31
N ASN A 75 -4.19 -8.35 -37.10
CA ASN A 75 -4.97 -7.90 -35.95
C ASN A 75 -4.93 -6.37 -35.76
N LYS A 76 -4.07 -5.68 -36.52
CA LYS A 76 -3.89 -4.21 -36.38
C LYS A 76 -5.20 -3.40 -36.46
N PHE A 77 -6.13 -3.82 -37.29
CA PHE A 77 -7.44 -3.20 -37.47
C PHE A 77 -8.61 -4.14 -37.20
N ASN A 78 -8.36 -5.28 -36.55
CA ASN A 78 -9.39 -6.24 -36.20
C ASN A 78 -10.16 -5.70 -34.97
N PRO A 79 -11.47 -5.42 -35.06
CA PRO A 79 -12.27 -4.90 -33.94
C PRO A 79 -12.38 -5.91 -32.76
N ASN A 80 -12.16 -7.20 -33.05
CA ASN A 80 -12.20 -8.29 -32.07
C ASN A 80 -10.82 -8.61 -31.48
N ASN A 81 -9.80 -7.79 -31.74
CA ASN A 81 -8.49 -7.92 -31.11
C ASN A 81 -8.54 -7.52 -29.64
N HIS A 82 -7.77 -8.16 -28.78
CA HIS A 82 -7.60 -7.72 -27.40
C HIS A 82 -6.93 -6.35 -27.35
N ALA A 83 -7.38 -5.51 -26.40
CA ALA A 83 -6.68 -4.28 -26.04
C ALA A 83 -5.56 -4.56 -25.02
N GLU A 84 -4.49 -3.77 -25.10
CA GLU A 84 -3.57 -3.59 -23.98
C GLU A 84 -4.28 -2.78 -22.90
N VAL A 85 -4.35 -3.34 -21.70
CA VAL A 85 -5.06 -2.75 -20.56
C VAL A 85 -4.28 -2.95 -19.27
N VAL A 86 -4.62 -2.17 -18.25
CA VAL A 86 -4.12 -2.34 -16.89
C VAL A 86 -5.30 -2.62 -15.95
N GLU A 87 -5.25 -3.73 -15.20
CA GLU A 87 -6.16 -3.97 -14.08
C GLU A 87 -5.64 -3.19 -12.87
N VAL A 88 -6.37 -2.18 -12.43
CA VAL A 88 -6.06 -1.36 -11.28
C VAL A 88 -6.86 -1.85 -10.09
N THR A 89 -6.17 -2.31 -9.04
CA THR A 89 -6.73 -2.66 -7.73
C THR A 89 -6.48 -1.50 -6.78
N TYR A 90 -7.53 -0.95 -6.19
CA TYR A 90 -7.42 0.24 -5.38
C TYR A 90 -8.24 0.16 -4.09
N ASN A 91 -7.81 0.93 -3.10
CA ASN A 91 -8.57 1.12 -1.86
C ASN A 91 -9.45 2.37 -2.01
N LYS A 92 -10.76 2.18 -2.18
CA LYS A 92 -11.73 3.28 -2.38
C LYS A 92 -11.83 4.28 -1.23
N ASN A 93 -11.24 3.98 -0.09
CA ASN A 93 -11.12 4.92 1.02
C ASN A 93 -9.90 5.85 0.91
N LEU A 94 -8.98 5.56 -0.01
CA LEU A 94 -7.74 6.32 -0.23
C LEU A 94 -7.74 7.03 -1.58
N ILE A 95 -8.28 6.39 -2.61
CA ILE A 95 -8.46 6.96 -3.95
C ILE A 95 -9.84 6.55 -4.48
N THR A 96 -10.59 7.51 -4.97
CA THR A 96 -11.94 7.27 -5.51
C THR A 96 -11.88 6.77 -6.96
N LEU A 97 -12.95 6.11 -7.42
CA LEU A 97 -13.12 5.80 -8.84
C LEU A 97 -13.04 7.07 -9.71
N GLU A 98 -13.61 8.17 -9.24
CA GLU A 98 -13.56 9.46 -9.93
C GLU A 98 -12.14 9.92 -10.18
N GLU A 99 -11.27 9.89 -9.16
CA GLU A 99 -9.84 10.25 -9.29
C GLU A 99 -9.11 9.36 -10.29
N LEU A 100 -9.36 8.06 -10.27
CA LEU A 100 -8.79 7.13 -11.24
C LEU A 100 -9.24 7.42 -12.68
N ILE A 101 -10.51 7.68 -12.90
CA ILE A 101 -11.04 7.97 -14.22
C ILE A 101 -10.57 9.34 -14.72
N ILE A 102 -10.43 10.33 -13.85
CA ILE A 102 -9.84 11.61 -14.21
C ILE A 102 -8.38 11.44 -14.64
N HIS A 103 -7.58 10.72 -13.83
CA HIS A 103 -6.19 10.40 -14.19
C HIS A 103 -6.14 9.67 -15.55
N TYR A 104 -7.02 8.70 -15.78
CA TYR A 104 -7.14 7.98 -17.04
C TYR A 104 -7.39 8.92 -18.20
N LEU A 105 -8.42 9.80 -18.12
CA LEU A 105 -8.82 10.72 -19.20
C LEU A 105 -7.74 11.77 -19.49
N GLU A 106 -7.03 12.23 -18.47
CA GLU A 106 -5.98 13.24 -18.58
C GLU A 106 -4.61 12.69 -19.01
N SER A 107 -4.38 11.37 -18.88
CA SER A 107 -3.08 10.74 -19.17
C SER A 107 -2.88 10.33 -20.62
N HIS A 108 -3.91 10.41 -21.47
CA HIS A 108 -3.84 10.05 -22.88
C HIS A 108 -4.78 10.93 -23.73
N ASP A 109 -4.79 10.74 -25.04
CA ASP A 109 -5.75 11.40 -25.93
C ASP A 109 -6.94 10.47 -26.21
N PRO A 110 -8.07 10.62 -25.48
CA PRO A 110 -9.24 9.76 -25.65
C PRO A 110 -10.00 10.01 -26.96
N THR A 111 -9.62 11.00 -27.76
CA THR A 111 -10.24 11.29 -29.06
C THR A 111 -9.64 10.47 -30.20
N GLN A 112 -8.57 9.74 -29.95
CA GLN A 112 -7.90 8.93 -30.98
C GLN A 112 -8.55 7.54 -31.09
N LEU A 113 -9.04 7.24 -32.29
CA LEU A 113 -9.64 5.94 -32.60
C LEU A 113 -8.55 4.88 -32.88
N ASN A 114 -8.53 3.81 -32.09
CA ASN A 114 -7.64 2.65 -32.28
C ASN A 114 -6.14 3.02 -32.38
N ARG A 115 -5.71 4.00 -31.62
CA ARG A 115 -4.30 4.42 -31.56
C ARG A 115 -4.05 5.34 -30.37
N GLN A 116 -2.77 5.51 -30.01
CA GLN A 116 -2.27 6.60 -29.19
C GLN A 116 -0.95 7.09 -29.79
N GLY A 117 -0.94 8.33 -30.28
CA GLY A 117 0.23 8.90 -30.94
C GLY A 117 0.75 8.01 -32.09
N ASN A 118 1.96 7.50 -31.96
CA ASN A 118 2.61 6.62 -32.94
C ASN A 118 2.22 5.13 -32.79
N ASP A 119 1.59 4.76 -31.69
CA ASP A 119 1.13 3.41 -31.46
C ASP A 119 -0.22 3.20 -32.16
N ILE A 120 -0.20 2.57 -33.32
CA ILE A 120 -1.35 2.43 -34.22
C ILE A 120 -1.82 0.97 -34.26
N GLY A 121 -3.04 0.72 -33.81
CA GLY A 121 -3.69 -0.58 -33.82
C GLY A 121 -4.81 -0.66 -32.80
N THR A 122 -5.75 -1.60 -33.01
CA THR A 122 -6.89 -1.82 -32.13
C THR A 122 -6.50 -2.21 -30.70
N GLN A 123 -5.30 -2.77 -30.51
CA GLN A 123 -4.76 -3.06 -29.18
C GLN A 123 -4.49 -1.79 -28.35
N TYR A 124 -4.33 -0.62 -28.98
CA TYR A 124 -4.05 0.65 -28.30
C TYR A 124 -5.29 1.55 -28.16
N ARG A 125 -6.49 0.97 -28.32
CA ARG A 125 -7.73 1.74 -28.18
C ARG A 125 -7.97 2.21 -26.74
N SER A 126 -8.55 3.40 -26.63
CA SER A 126 -9.06 3.92 -25.37
C SER A 126 -10.28 3.11 -24.91
N ILE A 127 -10.23 2.49 -23.73
CA ILE A 127 -11.31 1.63 -23.21
C ILE A 127 -11.33 1.58 -21.69
N VAL A 128 -12.54 1.59 -21.14
CA VAL A 128 -12.82 1.38 -19.71
C VAL A 128 -13.73 0.17 -19.55
N LEU A 129 -13.30 -0.81 -18.76
CA LEU A 129 -14.05 -2.03 -18.47
C LEU A 129 -14.46 -2.04 -16.99
N TYR A 130 -15.74 -1.86 -16.74
CA TYR A 130 -16.31 -1.71 -15.40
C TYR A 130 -16.84 -3.03 -14.83
N SER A 131 -16.94 -3.10 -13.51
CA SER A 131 -17.42 -4.27 -12.76
C SER A 131 -18.92 -4.21 -12.45
N ASP A 132 -19.49 -3.04 -12.27
CA ASP A 132 -20.87 -2.84 -11.87
C ASP A 132 -21.50 -1.55 -12.43
N GLN A 133 -22.82 -1.41 -12.21
CA GLN A 133 -23.59 -0.28 -12.72
C GLN A 133 -23.23 1.07 -12.10
N ALA A 134 -22.75 1.08 -10.85
CA ALA A 134 -22.35 2.32 -10.17
C ALA A 134 -21.07 2.88 -10.81
N GLN A 135 -20.09 1.99 -11.07
CA GLN A 135 -18.89 2.34 -11.84
C GLN A 135 -19.26 2.89 -13.22
N GLN A 136 -20.14 2.20 -13.96
CA GLN A 136 -20.57 2.65 -15.29
C GLN A 136 -21.13 4.08 -15.27
N SER A 137 -22.03 4.35 -14.33
CA SER A 137 -22.70 5.66 -14.26
C SER A 137 -21.69 6.77 -14.00
N LYS A 138 -20.75 6.57 -13.08
CA LYS A 138 -19.71 7.57 -12.78
C LYS A 138 -18.73 7.77 -13.95
N ILE A 139 -18.34 6.70 -14.63
CA ILE A 139 -17.46 6.75 -15.80
C ILE A 139 -18.09 7.60 -16.93
N LEU A 140 -19.37 7.35 -17.24
CA LEU A 140 -20.08 8.07 -18.28
C LEU A 140 -20.25 9.55 -17.95
N GLU A 141 -20.58 9.89 -16.69
CA GLU A 141 -20.64 11.27 -16.19
C GLU A 141 -19.33 12.03 -16.46
N LEU A 142 -18.19 11.43 -16.08
CA LEU A 142 -16.87 12.05 -16.24
C LEU A 142 -16.45 12.16 -17.71
N ILE A 143 -16.81 11.20 -18.55
CA ILE A 143 -16.57 11.28 -20.00
C ILE A 143 -17.36 12.44 -20.62
N GLU A 144 -18.62 12.64 -20.25
CA GLU A 144 -19.43 13.76 -20.74
C GLU A 144 -18.84 15.10 -20.30
N GLU A 145 -18.40 15.23 -19.05
CA GLU A 145 -17.73 16.44 -18.57
C GLU A 145 -16.42 16.71 -19.33
N TYR A 146 -15.56 15.69 -19.47
CA TYR A 146 -14.29 15.85 -20.17
C TYR A 146 -14.46 16.14 -21.67
N GLN A 147 -15.52 15.62 -22.28
CA GLN A 147 -15.87 15.91 -23.67
C GLN A 147 -16.07 17.43 -23.92
N ILE A 148 -16.71 18.12 -22.98
CA ILE A 148 -16.93 19.58 -23.08
C ILE A 148 -15.56 20.27 -23.05
N LEU A 149 -14.69 19.93 -22.11
CA LEU A 149 -13.36 20.53 -21.98
C LEU A 149 -12.48 20.29 -23.21
N LEU A 150 -12.53 19.08 -23.77
CA LEU A 150 -11.83 18.75 -25.01
C LEU A 150 -12.32 19.54 -26.20
N LYS A 151 -13.64 19.75 -26.33
CA LYS A 151 -14.22 20.57 -27.39
C LYS A 151 -13.78 22.05 -27.29
N ASP A 152 -13.76 22.58 -26.08
CA ASP A 152 -13.28 23.95 -25.82
C ASP A 152 -11.78 24.08 -26.14
N GLY A 153 -11.00 22.98 -25.91
CA GLY A 153 -9.60 22.86 -26.28
C GLY A 153 -9.33 22.57 -27.77
N GLY A 154 -10.39 22.45 -28.61
CA GLY A 154 -10.27 22.20 -30.05
C GLY A 154 -10.08 20.74 -30.45
N TYR A 155 -10.31 19.77 -29.51
CA TYR A 155 -10.22 18.33 -29.76
C TYR A 155 -11.52 17.75 -30.34
N GLY A 156 -11.43 16.51 -30.85
CA GLY A 156 -12.56 15.77 -31.43
C GLY A 156 -13.48 15.15 -30.37
N ASP A 157 -14.33 14.23 -30.83
CA ASP A 157 -15.21 13.47 -29.96
C ASP A 157 -14.40 12.35 -29.30
N ILE A 158 -14.68 12.08 -28.00
CA ILE A 158 -14.10 10.97 -27.24
C ILE A 158 -14.47 9.63 -27.90
N GLN A 159 -13.50 8.80 -28.13
CA GLN A 159 -13.60 7.46 -28.75
C GLN A 159 -13.51 6.34 -27.72
N THR A 160 -13.43 6.67 -26.43
CA THR A 160 -13.31 5.70 -25.35
C THR A 160 -14.49 4.73 -25.33
N ILE A 161 -14.20 3.44 -25.38
CA ILE A 161 -15.20 2.38 -25.26
C ILE A 161 -15.47 2.13 -23.78
N VAL A 162 -16.75 2.11 -23.37
CA VAL A 162 -17.16 1.77 -21.99
C VAL A 162 -18.00 0.51 -22.03
N LYS A 163 -17.51 -0.57 -21.43
CA LYS A 163 -18.16 -1.90 -21.42
C LYS A 163 -18.04 -2.60 -20.06
N PRO A 164 -18.92 -3.57 -19.75
CA PRO A 164 -18.70 -4.46 -18.60
C PRO A 164 -17.44 -5.31 -18.84
N LEU A 165 -16.65 -5.53 -17.79
CA LEU A 165 -15.52 -6.46 -17.81
C LEU A 165 -16.04 -7.89 -17.94
N SER A 166 -15.67 -8.59 -19.01
CA SER A 166 -15.98 -10.01 -19.20
C SER A 166 -14.84 -10.90 -18.72
N HIS A 167 -13.63 -10.59 -19.09
CA HIS A 167 -12.41 -11.30 -18.69
C HIS A 167 -11.18 -10.42 -18.86
N PHE A 168 -10.18 -10.72 -18.05
CA PHE A 168 -8.86 -10.10 -18.06
C PHE A 168 -7.81 -11.21 -18.08
N PHE A 169 -6.81 -11.07 -18.93
CA PHE A 169 -5.68 -11.99 -19.06
C PHE A 169 -4.40 -11.24 -18.73
N VAL A 170 -3.71 -11.66 -17.67
CA VAL A 170 -2.42 -11.08 -17.29
C VAL A 170 -1.43 -11.23 -18.43
N ALA A 171 -0.75 -10.16 -18.79
CA ALA A 171 0.32 -10.18 -19.78
C ALA A 171 1.57 -10.90 -19.25
N GLU A 172 2.48 -11.23 -20.14
CA GLU A 172 3.71 -11.97 -19.83
C GLU A 172 4.58 -11.18 -18.82
N ASN A 173 5.30 -11.89 -17.96
CA ASN A 173 6.10 -11.32 -16.87
C ASN A 173 7.10 -10.22 -17.29
N TYR A 174 7.57 -10.25 -18.54
CA TYR A 174 8.48 -9.22 -19.04
C TYR A 174 7.79 -7.88 -19.35
N HIS A 175 6.45 -7.84 -19.38
CA HIS A 175 5.66 -6.62 -19.50
C HIS A 175 5.36 -5.97 -18.15
N GLN A 176 5.24 -6.76 -17.08
CA GLN A 176 4.96 -6.24 -15.74
C GLN A 176 6.11 -5.37 -15.24
N ASP A 177 5.81 -4.20 -14.67
CA ASP A 177 6.80 -3.22 -14.20
C ASP A 177 7.85 -2.82 -15.26
N TYR A 178 7.46 -2.81 -16.55
CA TYR A 178 8.43 -2.65 -17.63
C TYR A 178 9.25 -1.37 -17.49
N ILE A 179 8.63 -0.23 -17.20
CA ILE A 179 9.34 1.05 -17.07
C ILE A 179 10.20 1.10 -15.80
N LYS A 180 9.79 0.47 -14.70
CA LYS A 180 10.64 0.34 -13.49
C LYS A 180 11.90 -0.48 -13.79
N LYS A 181 11.75 -1.58 -14.53
CA LYS A 181 12.86 -2.44 -14.95
C LYS A 181 13.72 -1.82 -16.05
N ASN A 182 13.15 -0.92 -16.85
CA ASN A 182 13.79 -0.26 -18.00
C ASN A 182 13.53 1.27 -17.94
N PRO A 183 14.22 2.04 -17.06
CA PRO A 183 13.94 3.47 -16.85
C PRO A 183 14.03 4.34 -18.11
N ASN A 184 14.80 3.90 -19.14
CA ASN A 184 14.91 4.54 -20.44
C ASN A 184 14.01 3.88 -21.51
N GLY A 185 13.05 3.06 -21.08
CA GLY A 185 12.10 2.40 -21.97
C GLY A 185 11.18 3.38 -22.70
N TYR A 186 10.54 2.91 -23.78
CA TYR A 186 9.57 3.70 -24.52
C TYR A 186 8.36 4.03 -23.64
N CYS A 187 8.13 5.31 -23.38
CA CYS A 187 7.00 5.82 -22.60
C CYS A 187 6.71 7.27 -23.04
N PRO A 188 6.15 7.50 -24.24
CA PRO A 188 5.80 8.83 -24.69
C PRO A 188 4.57 9.35 -23.95
N ASP A 189 4.57 10.66 -23.67
CA ASP A 189 3.39 11.36 -23.20
C ASP A 189 2.41 11.51 -24.38
N HIS A 190 1.21 11.00 -24.22
CA HIS A 190 0.12 11.09 -25.20
C HIS A 190 -1.05 11.96 -24.71
N SER A 191 -0.89 12.64 -23.57
CA SER A 191 -1.92 13.49 -22.98
C SER A 191 -2.29 14.64 -23.94
N THR A 192 -3.54 15.08 -23.85
CA THR A 192 -4.01 16.28 -24.58
C THR A 192 -3.52 17.57 -23.94
N GLY A 193 -3.03 17.52 -22.70
CA GLY A 193 -2.73 18.66 -21.85
C GLY A 193 -3.99 19.34 -21.28
N ILE A 194 -5.19 18.92 -21.70
CA ILE A 194 -6.45 19.41 -21.13
C ILE A 194 -6.65 18.78 -19.76
N LYS A 195 -7.01 19.61 -18.79
CA LYS A 195 -7.28 19.16 -17.41
C LYS A 195 -8.72 19.48 -17.05
N PHE A 196 -9.33 18.64 -16.21
CA PHE A 196 -10.59 18.99 -15.60
C PHE A 196 -10.44 20.35 -14.89
N VAL A 197 -11.28 21.31 -15.28
CA VAL A 197 -11.34 22.61 -14.60
C VAL A 197 -12.02 22.37 -13.26
N ARG A 198 -11.27 22.05 -12.27
CA ARG A 198 -11.76 22.00 -10.91
C ARG A 198 -11.66 23.40 -10.33
N ASN A 199 -12.78 24.09 -10.22
CA ASN A 199 -12.88 25.22 -9.33
C ASN A 199 -12.61 24.66 -7.91
N ASP A 200 -11.37 24.75 -7.46
CA ASP A 200 -10.88 24.39 -6.12
C ASP A 200 -11.22 22.96 -5.62
N TYR A 201 -11.60 22.03 -6.51
CA TYR A 201 -11.81 20.64 -6.16
C TYR A 201 -10.61 19.82 -6.60
N GLU A 202 -9.48 19.97 -5.92
CA GLU A 202 -8.67 18.77 -5.62
C GLU A 202 -9.58 17.84 -4.82
N PRO A 203 -9.71 16.54 -5.16
CA PRO A 203 -10.45 15.64 -4.32
C PRO A 203 -9.79 15.71 -2.94
N LYS A 204 -10.50 16.32 -1.99
CA LYS A 204 -10.02 16.41 -0.62
C LYS A 204 -9.80 14.98 -0.20
N LYS A 205 -8.53 14.55 -0.17
CA LYS A 205 -8.15 13.21 0.29
C LYS A 205 -8.90 12.97 1.59
N ASP A 206 -9.77 11.95 1.63
CA ASP A 206 -10.66 11.74 2.75
C ASP A 206 -9.86 11.57 4.04
N ASN A 207 -10.01 12.53 4.94
CA ASN A 207 -9.36 12.50 6.24
C ASN A 207 -10.13 11.67 7.29
N ASN A 208 -11.23 11.00 6.91
CA ASN A 208 -12.01 10.22 7.87
C ASN A 208 -11.21 9.06 8.45
N LEU A 209 -10.34 8.43 7.66
CA LEU A 209 -9.44 7.38 8.17
C LEU A 209 -8.43 7.93 9.17
N LEU A 210 -7.99 9.18 9.02
CA LEU A 210 -7.05 9.83 9.94
C LEU A 210 -7.72 10.18 11.29
N LYS A 211 -9.05 10.14 11.35
CA LYS A 211 -9.83 10.31 12.59
C LYS A 211 -10.00 9.01 13.37
N ILE A 212 -9.46 7.89 12.83
CA ILE A 212 -9.52 6.57 13.47
C ILE A 212 -8.11 6.15 13.90
N GLY A 213 -7.89 6.03 15.23
CA GLY A 213 -6.61 5.56 15.75
C GLY A 213 -5.45 6.55 15.57
N LYS A 214 -4.25 6.01 15.39
CA LYS A 214 -3.01 6.77 15.18
C LYS A 214 -2.66 6.80 13.68
N SER A 215 -2.14 7.94 13.22
CA SER A 215 -1.64 8.11 11.85
C SER A 215 -0.48 9.11 11.80
N ILE A 216 0.31 9.02 10.75
CA ILE A 216 1.39 9.97 10.43
C ILE A 216 0.98 10.66 9.14
N VAL A 217 0.98 11.99 9.15
CA VAL A 217 0.67 12.80 7.96
C VAL A 217 1.92 13.60 7.60
N VAL A 218 2.38 13.44 6.37
CA VAL A 218 3.49 14.22 5.82
C VAL A 218 2.90 15.28 4.90
N ILE A 219 3.12 16.53 5.22
CA ILE A 219 2.68 17.66 4.39
C ILE A 219 3.77 17.96 3.37
N GLU A 220 3.38 17.96 2.11
CA GLU A 220 4.22 18.32 0.96
C GLU A 220 3.57 19.47 0.17
N PRO A 221 4.33 20.27 -0.58
CA PRO A 221 3.79 21.28 -1.46
C PRO A 221 3.32 20.66 -2.78
N GLU A 222 2.50 21.40 -3.51
CA GLU A 222 2.20 21.13 -4.93
C GLU A 222 3.43 21.37 -5.80
N GLY A 223 4.41 20.62 -5.84
CA GLY A 223 5.59 20.84 -6.68
C GLY A 223 6.85 20.24 -6.10
N PHE A 224 7.96 20.54 -6.73
CA PHE A 224 9.24 19.95 -6.37
C PHE A 224 9.71 20.42 -4.99
N CYS A 225 9.91 19.45 -4.08
CA CYS A 225 10.44 19.66 -2.74
C CYS A 225 11.62 18.71 -2.49
N PRO A 226 12.87 19.20 -2.55
CA PRO A 226 14.05 18.33 -2.39
C PRO A 226 14.10 17.60 -1.05
N TYR A 227 13.65 18.26 0.03
CA TYR A 227 13.62 17.67 1.38
C TYR A 227 12.49 16.65 1.55
N CYS A 228 11.38 16.83 0.81
CA CYS A 228 10.30 15.84 0.78
C CYS A 228 10.74 14.58 0.06
N GLN A 229 11.39 14.74 -1.11
CA GLN A 229 11.98 13.62 -1.83
C GLN A 229 13.00 12.87 -0.98
N LYS A 230 13.90 13.62 -0.31
CA LYS A 230 14.87 13.02 0.59
C LYS A 230 14.22 12.26 1.74
N PHE A 231 13.12 12.76 2.31
CA PHE A 231 12.37 12.05 3.35
C PHE A 231 11.70 10.77 2.81
N ARG A 232 11.21 10.79 1.57
CA ARG A 232 10.69 9.58 0.90
C ARG A 232 11.79 8.53 0.79
N GLU A 233 12.90 8.86 0.15
CA GLU A 233 14.04 7.97 -0.08
C GLU A 233 14.63 7.41 1.22
N ASP A 234 14.83 8.26 2.24
CA ASP A 234 15.48 7.86 3.49
C ASP A 234 14.55 7.14 4.48
N VAL A 235 13.23 7.38 4.42
CA VAL A 235 12.29 6.95 5.48
C VAL A 235 11.05 6.26 4.93
N SER A 236 10.24 6.95 4.11
CA SER A 236 8.88 6.48 3.88
C SER A 236 8.78 5.38 2.85
N ASP A 237 9.70 5.27 1.90
CA ASP A 237 9.69 4.22 0.87
C ASP A 237 9.99 2.83 1.46
N GLU A 238 10.72 2.78 2.58
CA GLU A 238 10.98 1.54 3.32
C GLU A 238 10.06 1.35 4.53
N TYR A 239 9.15 2.30 4.80
CA TYR A 239 8.28 2.24 5.96
C TYR A 239 7.10 1.28 5.75
N ALA A 240 7.08 0.17 6.49
CA ALA A 240 6.02 -0.83 6.50
C ALA A 240 5.35 -0.98 7.88
N GLY A 241 5.48 0.04 8.74
CA GLY A 241 4.98 0.01 10.11
C GLY A 241 3.44 -0.02 10.20
N SER A 242 2.92 -0.46 11.34
CA SER A 242 1.47 -0.63 11.57
C SER A 242 0.69 0.68 11.75
N ILE A 243 1.37 1.82 11.93
CA ILE A 243 0.72 3.14 11.93
C ILE A 243 0.73 3.67 10.49
N PRO A 244 -0.43 3.98 9.88
CA PRO A 244 -0.46 4.50 8.52
C PRO A 244 0.35 5.79 8.37
N LEU A 245 1.19 5.88 7.35
CA LEU A 245 1.87 7.10 6.91
C LEU A 245 1.24 7.53 5.59
N VAL A 246 0.75 8.76 5.53
CA VAL A 246 0.07 9.31 4.35
C VAL A 246 0.59 10.70 4.03
N TYR A 247 0.51 11.07 2.76
CA TYR A 247 0.91 12.37 2.26
C TYR A 247 -0.30 13.27 2.03
N ARG A 248 -0.18 14.56 2.40
CA ARG A 248 -1.22 15.58 2.20
C ARG A 248 -0.58 16.89 1.75
N ASP A 249 -1.34 17.68 1.02
CA ASP A 249 -1.13 19.09 0.87
C ASP A 249 -1.64 19.88 2.08
N ALA A 250 -1.11 21.05 2.35
CA ALA A 250 -1.53 21.88 3.48
C ALA A 250 -3.00 22.34 3.38
N SER A 251 -3.59 22.40 2.18
CA SER A 251 -5.00 22.71 1.94
C SER A 251 -5.94 21.54 2.28
N ASN A 252 -5.42 20.30 2.33
CA ASN A 252 -6.17 19.05 2.48
C ASN A 252 -6.23 18.53 3.94
N LEU A 253 -6.27 19.42 4.91
CA LEU A 253 -6.28 19.08 6.35
C LEU A 253 -7.66 19.26 7.00
N GLU A 254 -8.72 19.41 6.22
CA GLU A 254 -10.06 19.66 6.73
C GLU A 254 -10.55 18.57 7.70
N GLY A 255 -11.12 19.04 8.82
CA GLY A 255 -11.63 18.16 9.86
C GLY A 255 -10.54 17.50 10.73
N LEU A 256 -9.27 17.88 10.57
CA LEU A 256 -8.18 17.56 11.46
C LEU A 256 -7.87 18.74 12.38
N VAL A 257 -7.39 18.45 13.59
CA VAL A 257 -6.97 19.47 14.55
C VAL A 257 -5.45 19.54 14.54
N ILE A 258 -4.92 20.48 13.74
CA ILE A 258 -3.48 20.68 13.54
C ILE A 258 -3.03 21.91 14.34
N LYS A 259 -1.86 21.83 14.97
CA LYS A 259 -1.24 22.88 15.77
C LYS A 259 0.07 23.36 15.17
N THR A 260 0.84 22.42 14.58
CA THR A 260 2.12 22.74 13.93
C THR A 260 1.85 23.52 12.64
N PRO A 261 2.51 24.67 12.42
CA PRO A 261 2.38 25.38 11.16
C PRO A 261 2.84 24.53 9.97
N THR A 262 2.14 24.61 8.85
CA THR A 262 2.37 23.75 7.66
C THR A 262 3.00 24.48 6.47
N TRP A 263 3.54 25.69 6.70
CA TRP A 263 4.17 26.49 5.65
C TRP A 263 5.58 26.02 5.25
N ALA A 264 6.23 25.19 6.08
CA ALA A 264 7.53 24.57 5.76
C ALA A 264 7.33 23.09 5.41
N THR A 265 7.99 22.61 4.36
CA THR A 265 7.84 21.25 3.87
C THR A 265 9.18 20.50 3.79
N PRO A 266 9.16 19.19 4.11
CA PRO A 266 8.02 18.44 4.65
C PRO A 266 7.64 18.94 6.05
N THR A 267 6.35 18.88 6.43
CA THR A 267 5.92 18.93 7.84
C THR A 267 5.35 17.56 8.20
N ILE A 268 5.87 16.95 9.24
CA ILE A 268 5.52 15.59 9.67
C ILE A 268 4.66 15.67 10.93
N LEU A 269 3.42 15.23 10.82
CA LEU A 269 2.41 15.32 11.88
C LEU A 269 2.08 13.94 12.43
N PHE A 270 2.09 13.78 13.74
CA PHE A 270 1.68 12.57 14.44
C PHE A 270 0.29 12.79 15.03
N LEU A 271 -0.72 12.14 14.46
CA LEU A 271 -2.12 12.34 14.81
C LEU A 271 -2.69 11.15 15.57
N GLU A 272 -3.52 11.44 16.55
CA GLU A 272 -4.38 10.45 17.21
C GLU A 272 -5.84 10.89 17.09
N ARG A 273 -6.65 10.08 16.43
CA ARG A 273 -8.07 10.36 16.15
C ARG A 273 -8.30 11.72 15.51
N GLY A 274 -7.48 12.06 14.52
CA GLY A 274 -7.56 13.31 13.77
C GLY A 274 -7.02 14.54 14.51
N SER A 275 -6.50 14.39 15.72
CA SER A 275 -5.91 15.48 16.48
C SER A 275 -4.41 15.32 16.59
N GLU A 276 -3.67 16.39 16.34
CA GLU A 276 -2.23 16.41 16.47
C GLU A 276 -1.78 16.21 17.91
N VAL A 277 -0.97 15.18 18.11
CA VAL A 277 -0.23 14.94 19.37
C VAL A 277 1.02 15.80 19.38
N PHE A 278 1.80 15.74 18.31
CA PHE A 278 2.94 16.64 18.02
C PHE A 278 3.25 16.63 16.53
N GLY A 279 4.02 17.62 16.07
CA GLY A 279 4.49 17.74 14.71
C GLY A 279 5.92 18.26 14.63
N HIS A 280 6.55 18.06 13.48
CA HIS A 280 7.90 18.56 13.16
C HIS A 280 7.90 19.24 11.79
N GLN A 281 8.46 20.45 11.72
CA GLN A 281 8.68 21.16 10.46
C GLN A 281 10.07 20.86 9.91
N GLY A 282 10.16 20.52 8.64
CA GLY A 282 11.39 20.17 7.97
C GLY A 282 11.67 18.67 7.93
N TYR A 283 12.78 18.33 7.29
CA TYR A 283 13.25 16.96 7.14
C TYR A 283 13.62 16.36 8.51
N LEU A 284 13.20 15.11 8.74
CA LEU A 284 13.70 14.25 9.81
C LEU A 284 14.60 13.16 9.20
N SER A 285 15.78 12.97 9.76
CA SER A 285 16.58 11.79 9.45
C SER A 285 15.88 10.51 9.92
N PRO A 286 16.22 9.33 9.37
CA PRO A 286 15.64 8.05 9.81
C PRO A 286 15.67 7.89 11.34
N LYS A 287 16.80 8.19 11.95
CA LYS A 287 16.96 8.09 13.40
C LYS A 287 15.99 9.00 14.17
N GLU A 288 15.87 10.26 13.78
CA GLU A 288 14.97 11.23 14.42
C GLU A 288 13.51 10.85 14.21
N PHE A 289 13.16 10.41 12.99
CA PHE A 289 11.82 9.95 12.68
C PHE A 289 11.42 8.73 13.54
N TYR A 290 12.27 7.70 13.62
CA TYR A 290 11.95 6.51 14.40
C TYR A 290 11.96 6.78 15.91
N GLN A 291 12.74 7.73 16.41
CA GLN A 291 12.65 8.19 17.80
C GLN A 291 11.30 8.87 18.08
N ALA A 292 10.85 9.77 17.18
CA ALA A 292 9.56 10.42 17.27
C ALA A 292 8.41 9.42 17.17
N LEU A 293 8.47 8.50 16.20
CA LEU A 293 7.51 7.42 16.04
C LEU A 293 7.48 6.49 17.27
N GLY A 294 8.65 6.18 17.81
CA GLY A 294 8.76 5.37 19.05
C GLY A 294 8.03 6.03 20.22
N LEU A 295 8.25 7.31 20.44
CA LEU A 295 7.53 8.06 21.45
C LEU A 295 6.01 8.06 21.18
N PHE A 296 5.61 8.26 19.94
CA PHE A 296 4.20 8.28 19.54
C PHE A 296 3.54 6.91 19.67
N LYS A 297 4.18 5.84 19.17
CA LYS A 297 3.61 4.48 19.13
C LYS A 297 3.67 3.81 20.51
N LEU A 298 4.81 3.87 21.16
CA LEU A 298 5.10 3.12 22.37
C LEU A 298 4.84 3.93 23.65
N GLY A 299 4.89 5.28 23.57
CA GLY A 299 4.81 6.13 24.74
C GLY A 299 5.98 5.90 25.70
N ASN A 300 5.82 6.32 26.96
CA ASN A 300 6.84 6.09 27.99
C ASN A 300 6.67 4.70 28.63
N THR A 301 6.91 3.63 27.87
CA THR A 301 6.73 2.24 28.27
C THR A 301 8.05 1.48 28.32
N GLU A 302 8.00 0.24 28.82
CA GLU A 302 9.14 -0.69 28.80
C GLU A 302 9.66 -0.91 27.37
N ALA A 303 8.77 -1.04 26.36
CA ALA A 303 9.15 -1.19 24.97
C ALA A 303 9.97 0.01 24.45
N TYR A 304 9.59 1.25 24.82
CA TYR A 304 10.37 2.44 24.47
C TYR A 304 11.74 2.44 25.15
N ARG A 305 11.79 2.09 26.44
CA ARG A 305 13.05 1.98 27.18
C ARG A 305 13.99 0.94 26.56
N VAL A 306 13.45 -0.19 26.14
CA VAL A 306 14.21 -1.24 25.45
C VAL A 306 14.72 -0.74 24.10
N ALA A 307 13.86 -0.12 23.30
CA ALA A 307 14.18 0.33 21.94
C ALA A 307 15.27 1.42 21.89
N PHE A 308 15.23 2.39 22.80
CA PHE A 308 16.01 3.63 22.70
C PHE A 308 16.96 3.92 23.88
N ASN A 309 16.80 3.23 25.00
CA ASN A 309 17.61 3.44 26.22
C ASN A 309 18.36 2.16 26.63
N ASP A 310 18.74 1.34 25.66
CA ASP A 310 19.50 0.10 25.85
C ASP A 310 18.94 -0.81 26.95
N GLY A 311 17.61 -0.81 27.08
CA GLY A 311 16.90 -1.63 28.05
C GLY A 311 16.91 -3.12 27.68
N THR A 312 16.59 -3.96 28.64
CA THR A 312 16.40 -5.39 28.44
C THR A 312 15.04 -5.79 29.00
N ASP A 313 14.28 -6.59 28.27
CA ASP A 313 13.02 -7.16 28.74
C ASP A 313 13.22 -7.99 30.00
N ALA A 314 12.23 -7.99 30.87
CA ALA A 314 12.17 -8.96 31.94
C ALA A 314 12.11 -10.39 31.34
N ARG A 315 12.81 -11.35 32.00
CA ARG A 315 12.70 -12.76 31.61
C ARG A 315 11.25 -13.21 31.65
N TYR A 316 10.81 -13.92 30.61
CA TYR A 316 9.44 -14.43 30.49
C TYR A 316 8.39 -13.30 30.54
N CYS A 317 8.71 -12.13 29.95
CA CYS A 317 7.75 -11.03 29.82
C CYS A 317 6.50 -11.46 29.05
N LYS A 318 5.45 -10.66 29.12
CA LYS A 318 4.17 -10.99 28.48
C LYS A 318 4.31 -11.26 26.97
N GLU A 319 5.07 -10.43 26.28
CA GLU A 319 5.34 -10.56 24.86
C GLU A 319 6.11 -11.84 24.53
N TYR A 320 7.10 -12.21 25.36
CA TYR A 320 7.79 -13.50 25.22
C TYR A 320 6.80 -14.67 25.33
N GLU A 321 5.90 -14.66 26.32
CA GLU A 321 4.90 -15.71 26.51
C GLU A 321 3.96 -15.85 25.31
N ILE A 322 3.59 -14.71 24.67
CA ILE A 322 2.77 -14.68 23.45
C ILE A 322 3.58 -15.24 22.26
N PHE A 323 4.83 -14.82 22.11
CA PHE A 323 5.61 -15.06 20.90
C PHE A 323 6.38 -16.39 20.87
N LYS A 324 6.66 -16.99 22.01
CA LYS A 324 7.46 -18.22 22.09
C LYS A 324 6.90 -19.40 21.29
N ASN A 325 5.59 -19.45 21.09
CA ASN A 325 4.87 -20.52 20.39
C ASN A 325 4.07 -20.04 19.17
N THR A 326 4.38 -18.87 18.59
CA THR A 326 3.73 -18.41 17.36
C THR A 326 3.94 -19.44 16.24
N PRO A 327 2.97 -19.56 15.29
CA PRO A 327 3.09 -20.44 14.13
C PRO A 327 4.24 -20.02 13.20
N ASP A 328 4.32 -20.62 12.01
CA ASP A 328 5.28 -20.20 10.99
C ASP A 328 5.03 -18.74 10.56
N GLY A 329 6.11 -17.96 10.51
CA GLY A 329 6.03 -16.54 10.21
C GLY A 329 7.35 -15.80 10.40
N VAL A 330 7.25 -14.48 10.50
CA VAL A 330 8.39 -13.57 10.63
C VAL A 330 8.13 -12.56 11.75
N PHE A 331 9.13 -12.36 12.59
CA PHE A 331 9.16 -11.24 13.52
C PHE A 331 9.70 -10.02 12.82
N VAL A 332 8.97 -8.93 12.91
CA VAL A 332 9.29 -7.64 12.28
C VAL A 332 9.60 -6.59 13.34
N ASP A 333 10.32 -5.58 12.94
CA ASP A 333 10.59 -4.38 13.72
C ASP A 333 9.27 -3.68 14.07
N LYS A 334 9.04 -3.45 15.33
CA LYS A 334 7.78 -2.88 15.84
C LYS A 334 7.49 -1.47 15.35
N LEU A 335 8.53 -0.71 14.96
CA LEU A 335 8.36 0.66 14.45
C LEU A 335 8.28 0.70 12.94
N SER A 336 9.26 0.11 12.26
CA SER A 336 9.38 0.19 10.80
C SER A 336 8.59 -0.88 10.04
N GLY A 337 8.23 -2.00 10.70
CA GLY A 337 7.66 -3.17 10.02
C GLY A 337 8.70 -4.02 9.28
N ALA A 338 9.97 -3.63 9.24
CA ALA A 338 11.03 -4.34 8.54
C ALA A 338 11.22 -5.77 9.10
N PRO A 339 11.42 -6.80 8.25
CA PRO A 339 11.59 -8.17 8.69
C PRO A 339 12.92 -8.38 9.40
N LEU A 340 12.89 -8.98 10.59
CA LEU A 340 14.08 -9.17 11.43
C LEU A 340 14.46 -10.63 11.66
N PHE A 341 13.51 -11.48 12.04
CA PHE A 341 13.79 -12.88 12.40
C PHE A 341 12.68 -13.81 11.91
N ASP A 342 13.08 -14.86 11.19
CA ASP A 342 12.17 -15.89 10.69
C ASP A 342 12.02 -17.01 11.73
N THR A 343 10.80 -17.47 11.98
CA THR A 343 10.49 -18.54 12.96
C THR A 343 11.21 -19.85 12.70
N LYS A 344 11.58 -20.13 11.44
CA LYS A 344 12.36 -21.33 11.08
C LYS A 344 13.75 -21.39 11.73
N TYR A 345 14.27 -20.23 12.20
CA TYR A 345 15.54 -20.13 12.91
C TYR A 345 15.38 -19.95 14.41
N ARG A 346 14.15 -19.96 14.92
CA ARG A 346 13.84 -19.87 16.34
C ARG A 346 14.13 -21.18 17.04
N PHE A 347 14.64 -21.10 18.27
CA PHE A 347 14.82 -22.24 19.16
C PHE A 347 14.59 -21.85 20.61
N ASN A 348 14.29 -22.82 21.45
CA ASN A 348 14.11 -22.59 22.88
C ASN A 348 15.47 -22.66 23.59
N SER A 349 16.03 -21.54 23.94
CA SER A 349 17.29 -21.43 24.72
C SER A 349 17.11 -21.59 26.22
N ARG A 350 15.88 -21.65 26.73
CA ARG A 350 15.53 -21.70 28.15
C ARG A 350 16.02 -20.48 28.96
N THR A 351 16.38 -19.38 28.28
CA THR A 351 16.87 -18.17 28.95
C THR A 351 15.74 -17.19 29.33
N GLY A 352 14.52 -17.38 28.79
CA GLY A 352 13.36 -16.49 28.99
C GLY A 352 13.30 -15.33 28.03
N TRP A 353 14.09 -15.36 26.95
CA TRP A 353 14.05 -14.43 25.81
C TRP A 353 13.91 -15.19 24.50
N LEU A 354 13.36 -14.54 23.49
CA LEU A 354 13.29 -15.10 22.14
C LEU A 354 14.71 -15.34 21.62
N SER A 355 14.95 -16.51 21.05
CA SER A 355 16.29 -16.91 20.59
C SER A 355 16.25 -17.45 19.18
N PHE A 356 17.17 -16.95 18.34
CA PHE A 356 17.29 -17.30 16.93
C PHE A 356 18.75 -17.63 16.59
N THR A 357 18.96 -18.50 15.60
CA THR A 357 20.32 -18.85 15.13
C THR A 357 20.86 -17.85 14.11
N ARG A 358 19.97 -17.10 13.42
CA ARG A 358 20.35 -15.99 12.52
C ARG A 358 19.19 -15.03 12.30
N PRO A 359 19.46 -13.76 11.95
CA PRO A 359 18.45 -12.81 11.48
C PRO A 359 18.09 -13.04 10.01
N VAL A 360 17.13 -12.26 9.50
CA VAL A 360 16.96 -12.03 8.06
C VAL A 360 18.21 -11.29 7.55
N GLU A 361 18.67 -11.65 6.37
CA GLU A 361 19.89 -11.08 5.79
C GLU A 361 19.75 -9.56 5.62
N GLY A 362 20.77 -8.82 6.03
CA GLY A 362 20.82 -7.36 5.94
C GLY A 362 19.93 -6.59 6.94
N SER A 363 19.10 -7.27 7.75
CA SER A 363 18.11 -6.60 8.61
C SER A 363 18.68 -6.04 9.92
N VAL A 364 19.81 -6.50 10.34
CA VAL A 364 20.42 -6.10 11.62
C VAL A 364 21.91 -5.80 11.48
N TYR A 365 22.42 -4.93 12.33
CA TYR A 365 23.85 -4.68 12.45
C TYR A 365 24.32 -4.86 13.89
N ARG A 366 25.64 -4.92 14.09
CA ARG A 366 26.29 -5.29 15.35
C ARG A 366 27.12 -4.15 15.88
N LEU A 367 27.03 -3.88 17.18
CA LEU A 367 27.86 -2.95 17.92
C LEU A 367 28.53 -3.60 19.11
N ALA A 368 29.72 -3.16 19.47
CA ALA A 368 30.34 -3.58 20.72
C ALA A 368 29.63 -2.89 21.90
N ASP A 369 29.16 -3.70 22.86
CA ASP A 369 28.57 -3.24 24.10
C ASP A 369 29.48 -3.61 25.28
N ASN A 370 30.04 -2.59 25.90
CA ASN A 370 30.91 -2.70 27.07
C ASN A 370 30.22 -2.17 28.35
N SER A 371 28.91 -1.97 28.33
CA SER A 371 28.14 -1.49 29.48
C SER A 371 28.16 -2.49 30.65
N TYR A 372 27.93 -2.01 31.83
CA TYR A 372 27.88 -2.82 33.07
C TYR A 372 29.09 -3.73 33.32
N GLY A 373 30.26 -3.37 32.77
CA GLY A 373 31.49 -4.20 32.91
C GLY A 373 31.48 -5.51 32.14
N MET A 374 30.50 -5.72 31.24
CA MET A 374 30.40 -6.89 30.37
C MET A 374 30.94 -6.56 28.96
N ARG A 375 31.42 -7.61 28.27
CA ARG A 375 31.77 -7.51 26.85
C ARG A 375 30.76 -8.31 26.05
N ARG A 376 29.87 -7.61 25.35
CA ARG A 376 28.81 -8.21 24.56
C ARG A 376 28.79 -7.61 23.14
N ILE A 377 28.02 -8.23 22.26
CA ILE A 377 27.73 -7.67 20.94
C ILE A 377 26.25 -7.35 20.89
N GLU A 378 25.94 -6.07 20.84
CA GLU A 378 24.60 -5.53 20.69
C GLU A 378 24.10 -5.77 19.26
N ILE A 379 22.80 -6.00 19.11
CA ILE A 379 22.09 -6.14 17.84
C ILE A 379 21.06 -5.01 17.74
N ARG A 380 21.13 -4.26 16.63
CA ARG A 380 20.19 -3.19 16.31
C ARG A 380 19.55 -3.40 14.95
N SER A 381 18.35 -2.86 14.75
CA SER A 381 17.67 -2.82 13.45
C SER A 381 18.41 -1.89 12.49
N VAL A 382 18.60 -2.31 11.23
CA VAL A 382 19.19 -1.46 10.18
C VAL A 382 18.24 -0.32 9.85
N THR A 383 16.93 -0.57 9.78
CA THR A 383 15.94 0.41 9.34
C THR A 383 15.63 1.46 10.41
N SER A 384 15.35 1.04 11.65
CA SER A 384 14.87 1.95 12.70
C SER A 384 15.90 2.34 13.75
N ASP A 385 17.09 1.73 13.72
CA ASP A 385 18.15 1.90 14.72
C ASP A 385 17.75 1.52 16.16
N ILE A 386 16.66 0.78 16.37
CA ILE A 386 16.28 0.34 17.71
C ILE A 386 17.14 -0.79 18.22
N HIS A 387 17.38 -0.78 19.53
CA HIS A 387 18.01 -1.88 20.24
C HIS A 387 17.12 -3.13 20.21
N LEU A 388 17.65 -4.25 19.72
CA LEU A 388 16.92 -5.52 19.63
C LEU A 388 17.33 -6.52 20.72
N GLY A 389 18.57 -6.48 21.15
CA GLY A 389 19.15 -7.44 22.07
C GLY A 389 20.64 -7.68 21.82
N HIS A 390 21.10 -8.91 22.07
CA HIS A 390 22.52 -9.25 21.96
C HIS A 390 22.72 -10.60 21.26
N VAL A 391 23.91 -10.79 20.68
CA VAL A 391 24.32 -12.08 20.11
C VAL A 391 25.43 -12.71 20.93
N PHE A 392 25.34 -14.04 21.16
CA PHE A 392 26.24 -14.86 21.94
C PHE A 392 26.75 -16.05 21.11
N PRO A 393 27.93 -16.61 21.40
CA PRO A 393 28.48 -17.74 20.66
C PRO A 393 28.00 -19.12 21.18
N ASP A 394 26.96 -19.15 22.00
CA ASP A 394 26.46 -20.32 22.72
C ASP A 394 25.14 -20.90 22.15
N GLY A 395 24.90 -20.73 20.89
CA GLY A 395 23.72 -21.30 20.22
C GLY A 395 23.88 -22.78 19.86
N PRO A 396 22.80 -23.42 19.36
CA PRO A 396 22.81 -24.84 19.03
C PRO A 396 23.76 -25.14 17.85
N ASN A 397 24.39 -26.33 17.89
CA ASN A 397 25.26 -26.82 16.82
C ASN A 397 26.43 -25.88 16.45
N GLY A 398 26.93 -25.10 17.40
CA GLY A 398 28.02 -24.13 17.17
C GLY A 398 27.59 -22.85 16.45
N LEU A 399 26.29 -22.64 16.21
CA LEU A 399 25.74 -21.41 15.64
C LEU A 399 25.65 -20.31 16.72
N PRO A 400 25.61 -19.06 16.36
CA PRO A 400 25.33 -17.95 17.29
C PRO A 400 23.90 -18.03 17.83
N ARG A 401 23.71 -17.49 19.05
CA ARG A 401 22.40 -17.25 19.64
C ARG A 401 22.12 -15.76 19.68
N TYR A 402 21.16 -15.33 18.84
CA TYR A 402 20.57 -13.99 18.90
C TYR A 402 19.49 -14.00 19.98
N CYS A 403 19.76 -13.31 21.09
CA CYS A 403 18.87 -13.19 22.24
C CYS A 403 18.14 -11.86 22.14
N ILE A 404 16.85 -11.90 21.81
CA ILE A 404 16.10 -10.73 21.32
C ILE A 404 14.98 -10.39 22.29
N ASN A 405 14.83 -9.08 22.55
CA ASN A 405 13.76 -8.50 23.32
C ASN A 405 12.43 -8.62 22.57
N ALA A 406 11.41 -9.15 23.21
CA ALA A 406 10.12 -9.40 22.59
C ALA A 406 9.28 -8.13 22.47
N THR A 407 9.44 -7.16 23.38
CA THR A 407 8.66 -5.93 23.44
C THR A 407 8.86 -5.01 22.24
N VAL A 408 9.99 -5.14 21.51
CA VAL A 408 10.34 -4.35 20.33
C VAL A 408 10.01 -5.03 19.00
N LEU A 409 9.33 -6.18 19.07
CA LEU A 409 8.92 -6.97 17.90
C LEU A 409 7.39 -6.92 17.70
N GLU A 410 6.98 -7.14 16.46
CA GLU A 410 5.64 -7.58 16.06
C GLU A 410 5.78 -8.90 15.30
N PHE A 411 4.71 -9.70 15.26
CA PHE A 411 4.71 -10.99 14.58
C PHE A 411 3.74 -10.97 13.42
N LEU A 412 4.21 -11.42 12.26
CA LEU A 412 3.40 -11.67 11.06
C LEU A 412 3.39 -13.15 10.75
N THR A 413 2.22 -13.72 10.50
CA THR A 413 2.10 -15.06 9.94
C THR A 413 2.79 -15.11 8.56
N ARG A 414 3.14 -16.30 8.09
CA ARG A 414 3.78 -16.48 6.78
C ARG A 414 2.94 -15.88 5.65
N ASP A 415 1.62 -16.02 5.71
CA ASP A 415 0.71 -15.50 4.71
C ASP A 415 0.65 -13.96 4.72
N GLU A 416 0.60 -13.35 5.91
CA GLU A 416 0.66 -11.88 6.05
C GLU A 416 1.99 -11.33 5.54
N TYR A 417 3.10 -11.95 5.91
CA TYR A 417 4.43 -11.56 5.44
C TYR A 417 4.59 -11.67 3.93
N ASN A 418 4.09 -12.77 3.33
CA ASN A 418 4.14 -12.95 1.89
C ASN A 418 3.30 -11.91 1.13
N LYS A 419 2.15 -11.52 1.67
CA LYS A 419 1.34 -10.43 1.10
C LYS A 419 2.08 -9.09 1.08
N ILE A 420 2.83 -8.79 2.15
CA ILE A 420 3.67 -7.57 2.20
C ILE A 420 4.81 -7.66 1.19
N LYS A 421 5.53 -8.80 1.14
CA LYS A 421 6.62 -9.02 0.16
C LYS A 421 6.18 -8.98 -1.29
N ILE A 422 4.97 -9.38 -1.58
CA ILE A 422 4.41 -9.25 -2.93
C ILE A 422 4.23 -7.77 -3.26
N LYS A 423 3.80 -6.95 -2.30
CA LYS A 423 3.70 -5.49 -2.46
C LYS A 423 5.05 -4.79 -2.65
N GLU A 424 6.11 -5.24 -1.96
CA GLU A 424 7.48 -4.69 -2.10
C GLU A 424 8.17 -5.11 -3.42
N LYS A 425 7.66 -6.14 -4.10
CA LYS A 425 8.20 -6.64 -5.37
C LYS A 425 7.39 -6.21 -6.59
N VAL A 426 6.30 -5.54 -6.38
CA VAL A 426 5.43 -4.91 -7.36
C VAL A 426 5.58 -3.39 -7.23
#